data_b50b2d6fc4ff3ca60b03abafe1c192ec
#
_entry.id   b50b2d6fc4ff3ca60b03abafe1c192ec
#
_cell.length_a   1.000
_cell.length_b   1.000
_cell.length_c   1.000
_cell.angle_alpha   90.00
_cell.angle_beta   90.00
_cell.angle_gamma   90.00
#
_symmetry.space_group_name_H-M   'P 1'
#
loop_
_entity.id
_entity.type
_entity.pdbx_description
1 polymer ?
#
loop_
_entity_poly.entity_id
_entity_poly.type
_entity_poly.pdbx_seq_one_letter_code
_entity_poly.pdbx_strand_id
1 'polypeptide(L)'
;QMYKEGAVFSKKAKEEMKVYSTALRDILERTTNAFVEGDEALARTVEPLEEVIDELNKTVKKNHMKRLRKGKCTIELGLVLSDLAMNYERVADHCSNIAVYMMQLEDTQLEEHSFTEQLDAEESAEFTKQLNEFEKIYQI
;
A
#
# COMPACT_ATOMS: atom_id res chain seq x y z
N GLN A 1 20.45 -15.35 -8.18
CA GLN A 1 20.24 -16.73 -7.74
C GLN A 1 19.08 -17.41 -8.45
N MET A 2 18.04 -16.65 -8.77
CA MET A 2 16.92 -17.19 -9.53
C MET A 2 17.32 -17.73 -10.90
N TYR A 3 18.41 -17.22 -11.46
CA TYR A 3 18.87 -17.60 -12.80
C TYR A 3 19.70 -18.89 -12.81
N LYS A 4 20.37 -19.20 -11.70
CA LYS A 4 21.29 -20.32 -11.66
C LYS A 4 20.62 -21.68 -11.84
N GLU A 5 19.39 -21.79 -11.41
CA GLU A 5 18.64 -23.05 -11.46
C GLU A 5 17.50 -23.02 -12.46
N GLY A 6 17.42 -21.97 -13.28
CA GLY A 6 16.31 -21.77 -14.17
C GLY A 6 15.01 -21.45 -13.47
N ALA A 7 15.07 -21.20 -12.15
CA ALA A 7 13.89 -20.88 -11.37
C ALA A 7 13.53 -19.40 -11.57
N VAL A 8 12.33 -19.15 -12.08
CA VAL A 8 11.80 -17.81 -12.29
C VAL A 8 10.39 -17.77 -11.72
N PHE A 9 9.96 -16.59 -11.31
CA PHE A 9 8.57 -16.40 -10.90
C PHE A 9 7.65 -16.69 -12.09
N SER A 10 6.49 -17.29 -11.81
CA SER A 10 5.47 -17.50 -12.83
C SER A 10 5.01 -16.17 -13.40
N LYS A 11 4.43 -16.20 -14.61
CA LYS A 11 3.87 -15.01 -15.23
C LYS A 11 2.87 -14.31 -14.30
N LYS A 12 2.03 -15.11 -13.64
CA LYS A 12 1.01 -14.58 -12.73
C LYS A 12 1.63 -13.90 -11.50
N ALA A 13 2.67 -14.52 -10.93
CA ALA A 13 3.38 -13.92 -9.82
C ALA A 13 4.03 -12.59 -10.20
N LYS A 14 4.62 -12.53 -11.40
CA LYS A 14 5.21 -11.29 -11.91
C LYS A 14 4.17 -10.20 -12.10
N GLU A 15 2.99 -10.55 -12.61
CA GLU A 15 1.90 -9.60 -12.78
C GLU A 15 1.41 -9.06 -11.45
N GLU A 16 1.25 -9.92 -10.45
CA GLU A 16 0.85 -9.53 -9.11
C GLU A 16 1.87 -8.60 -8.48
N MET A 17 3.15 -8.95 -8.58
CA MET A 17 4.21 -8.12 -8.02
C MET A 17 4.35 -6.79 -8.75
N LYS A 18 4.03 -6.75 -10.03
CA LYS A 18 4.02 -5.50 -10.79
C LYS A 18 2.96 -4.55 -10.25
N VAL A 19 1.74 -5.05 -10.02
CA VAL A 19 0.67 -4.26 -9.42
C VAL A 19 1.07 -3.75 -8.04
N TYR A 20 1.61 -4.64 -7.22
CA TYR A 20 2.05 -4.31 -5.87
C TYR A 20 3.16 -3.25 -5.88
N SER A 21 4.18 -3.44 -6.71
CA SER A 21 5.28 -2.48 -6.84
C SER A 21 4.81 -1.11 -7.33
N THR A 22 3.86 -1.10 -8.25
CA THR A 22 3.31 0.15 -8.78
C THR A 22 2.55 0.91 -7.69
N ALA A 23 1.76 0.18 -6.88
CA ALA A 23 1.06 0.78 -5.76
C ALA A 23 2.04 1.33 -4.72
N LEU A 24 3.12 0.59 -4.45
CA LEU A 24 4.16 1.04 -3.52
C LEU A 24 4.84 2.31 -4.00
N ARG A 25 5.14 2.39 -5.28
CA ARG A 25 5.72 3.60 -5.87
C ARG A 25 4.78 4.78 -5.74
N ASP A 26 3.49 4.54 -5.98
CA ASP A 26 2.46 5.57 -5.83
C ASP A 26 2.44 6.13 -4.41
N ILE A 27 2.42 5.26 -3.40
CA ILE A 27 2.37 5.74 -2.00
C ILE A 27 3.64 6.50 -1.62
N LEU A 28 4.80 6.06 -2.11
CA LEU A 28 6.06 6.76 -1.88
C LEU A 28 6.04 8.17 -2.49
N GLU A 29 5.59 8.29 -3.72
CA GLU A 29 5.51 9.57 -4.40
C GLU A 29 4.53 10.50 -3.72
N ARG A 30 3.35 10.00 -3.35
CA ARG A 30 2.35 10.80 -2.65
C ARG A 30 2.85 11.30 -1.31
N THR A 31 3.48 10.43 -0.54
CA THR A 31 4.00 10.80 0.79
C THR A 31 5.11 11.83 0.66
N THR A 32 6.04 11.60 -0.26
CA THR A 32 7.16 12.53 -0.49
C THR A 32 6.67 13.89 -0.93
N ASN A 33 5.78 13.91 -1.91
CA ASN A 33 5.24 15.16 -2.44
C ASN A 33 4.40 15.90 -1.40
N ALA A 34 3.59 15.17 -0.64
CA ALA A 34 2.80 15.77 0.44
C ALA A 34 3.70 16.44 1.47
N PHE A 35 4.78 15.77 1.85
CA PHE A 35 5.70 16.28 2.85
C PHE A 35 6.47 17.51 2.34
N VAL A 36 7.03 17.41 1.13
CA VAL A 36 7.82 18.49 0.54
C VAL A 36 6.98 19.73 0.28
N GLU A 37 5.76 19.56 -0.21
CA GLU A 37 4.88 20.66 -0.56
C GLU A 37 3.96 21.10 0.58
N GLY A 38 3.92 20.38 1.67
CA GLY A 38 2.98 20.62 2.76
C GLY A 38 1.54 20.43 2.33
N ASP A 39 1.29 19.51 1.41
CA ASP A 39 -0.02 19.27 0.82
C ASP A 39 -0.82 18.28 1.66
N GLU A 40 -1.68 18.79 2.51
CA GLU A 40 -2.51 17.98 3.39
C GLU A 40 -3.53 17.13 2.63
N ALA A 41 -4.11 17.67 1.56
CA ALA A 41 -5.06 16.95 0.74
C ALA A 41 -4.39 15.69 0.14
N LEU A 42 -3.16 15.82 -0.32
CA LEU A 42 -2.39 14.70 -0.84
C LEU A 42 -2.05 13.72 0.28
N ALA A 43 -1.68 14.20 1.46
CA ALA A 43 -1.37 13.35 2.61
C ALA A 43 -2.57 12.48 2.99
N ARG A 44 -3.77 13.00 2.88
CA ARG A 44 -5.00 12.25 3.21
C ARG A 44 -5.26 11.09 2.25
N THR A 45 -4.68 11.10 1.06
CA THR A 45 -4.83 9.99 0.12
C THR A 45 -3.95 8.80 0.48
N VAL A 46 -2.96 8.99 1.36
CA VAL A 46 -1.99 7.95 1.69
C VAL A 46 -2.63 6.80 2.47
N GLU A 47 -3.48 7.09 3.44
CA GLU A 47 -4.11 6.04 4.25
C GLU A 47 -4.98 5.07 3.46
N PRO A 48 -5.92 5.54 2.61
CA PRO A 48 -6.70 4.60 1.81
C PRO A 48 -5.82 3.80 0.84
N LEU A 49 -4.76 4.39 0.31
CA LEU A 49 -3.83 3.66 -0.54
C LEU A 49 -3.06 2.61 0.26
N GLU A 50 -2.66 2.93 1.50
CA GLU A 50 -1.99 1.97 2.38
C GLU A 50 -2.89 0.78 2.67
N GLU A 51 -4.18 0.99 2.88
CA GLU A 51 -5.12 -0.11 3.07
C GLU A 51 -5.21 -1.02 1.85
N VAL A 52 -5.22 -0.44 0.66
CA VAL A 52 -5.21 -1.22 -0.58
C VAL A 52 -3.90 -2.02 -0.69
N ILE A 53 -2.78 -1.42 -0.33
CA ILE A 53 -1.49 -2.10 -0.33
C ILE A 53 -1.48 -3.26 0.67
N ASP A 54 -2.07 -3.07 1.85
CA ASP A 54 -2.20 -4.14 2.84
C ASP A 54 -3.00 -5.31 2.28
N GLU A 55 -4.09 -5.04 1.58
CA GLU A 55 -4.88 -6.08 0.92
C GLU A 55 -4.12 -6.75 -0.22
N LEU A 56 -3.34 -5.99 -0.99
CA LEU A 56 -2.47 -6.56 -2.02
C LEU A 56 -1.44 -7.51 -1.41
N ASN A 57 -0.87 -7.13 -0.28
CA ASN A 57 0.08 -7.97 0.46
C ASN A 57 -0.56 -9.31 0.81
N LYS A 58 -1.74 -9.26 1.40
CA LYS A 58 -2.48 -10.48 1.77
C LYS A 58 -2.81 -11.34 0.56
N THR A 59 -3.24 -10.72 -0.52
CA THR A 59 -3.61 -11.41 -1.75
C THR A 59 -2.39 -12.09 -2.39
N VAL A 60 -1.27 -11.39 -2.46
CA VAL A 60 -0.02 -11.93 -3.01
C VAL A 60 0.43 -13.13 -2.20
N LYS A 61 0.43 -13.01 -0.88
CA LYS A 61 0.81 -14.11 0.01
C LYS A 61 -0.11 -15.32 -0.16
N LYS A 62 -1.42 -15.08 -0.22
CA LYS A 62 -2.41 -16.14 -0.38
C LYS A 62 -2.24 -16.88 -1.71
N ASN A 63 -2.07 -16.13 -2.79
CA ASN A 63 -1.89 -16.71 -4.12
C ASN A 63 -0.58 -17.49 -4.20
N HIS A 64 0.45 -16.99 -3.56
CA HIS A 64 1.73 -17.66 -3.50
C HIS A 64 1.61 -19.01 -2.77
N MET A 65 0.91 -19.03 -1.64
CA MET A 65 0.68 -20.28 -0.91
C MET A 65 -0.07 -21.31 -1.77
N LYS A 66 -1.04 -20.87 -2.56
CA LYS A 66 -1.75 -21.75 -3.48
C LYS A 66 -0.82 -22.33 -4.53
N ARG A 67 0.06 -21.52 -5.10
CA ARG A 67 1.02 -21.97 -6.11
C ARG A 67 2.01 -22.97 -5.51
N LEU A 68 2.45 -22.71 -4.27
CA LEU A 68 3.35 -23.60 -3.57
C LEU A 68 2.72 -24.97 -3.34
N ARG A 69 1.46 -25.00 -2.91
CA ARG A 69 0.72 -26.26 -2.69
C ARG A 69 0.54 -27.07 -3.97
N LYS A 70 0.40 -26.37 -5.10
CA LYS A 70 0.22 -27.02 -6.40
C LYS A 70 1.56 -27.38 -7.07
N GLY A 71 2.67 -27.16 -6.40
CA GLY A 71 3.99 -27.42 -6.95
C GLY A 71 4.39 -26.49 -8.08
N LYS A 72 3.73 -25.34 -8.20
CA LYS A 72 4.01 -24.34 -9.24
C LYS A 72 5.00 -23.30 -8.81
N CYS A 73 5.52 -23.39 -7.60
CA CYS A 73 6.47 -22.45 -7.04
C CYS A 73 7.45 -23.22 -6.16
N THR A 74 8.71 -22.81 -6.14
CA THR A 74 9.69 -23.41 -5.26
C THR A 74 9.68 -22.69 -3.91
N ILE A 75 10.18 -23.39 -2.88
CA ILE A 75 10.31 -22.82 -1.54
C ILE A 75 11.23 -21.62 -1.58
N GLU A 76 12.31 -21.68 -2.36
CA GLU A 76 13.26 -20.56 -2.49
C GLU A 76 12.61 -19.30 -3.03
N LEU A 77 11.83 -19.44 -4.10
CA LEU A 77 11.09 -18.30 -4.66
C LEU A 77 10.06 -17.78 -3.67
N GLY A 78 9.46 -18.70 -2.89
CA GLY A 78 8.52 -18.33 -1.85
C GLY A 78 9.13 -17.47 -0.77
N LEU A 79 10.34 -17.78 -0.35
CA LEU A 79 11.06 -16.99 0.64
C LEU A 79 11.38 -15.62 0.10
N VAL A 80 11.84 -15.53 -1.16
CA VAL A 80 12.13 -14.24 -1.80
C VAL A 80 10.87 -13.39 -1.87
N LEU A 81 9.76 -13.98 -2.29
CA LEU A 81 8.49 -13.25 -2.39
C LEU A 81 8.03 -12.76 -1.03
N SER A 82 8.13 -13.60 0.01
CA SER A 82 7.76 -13.23 1.37
C SER A 82 8.59 -12.06 1.88
N ASP A 83 9.89 -12.07 1.62
CA ASP A 83 10.78 -10.99 2.03
C ASP A 83 10.43 -9.69 1.32
N LEU A 84 10.18 -9.76 0.00
CA LEU A 84 9.76 -8.58 -0.76
C LEU A 84 8.44 -8.02 -0.22
N ALA A 85 7.46 -8.88 0.00
CA ALA A 85 6.16 -8.46 0.50
C ALA A 85 6.27 -7.81 1.88
N MET A 86 7.11 -8.36 2.76
CA MET A 86 7.33 -7.80 4.09
C MET A 86 7.99 -6.42 4.01
N ASN A 87 8.99 -6.27 3.15
CA ASN A 87 9.67 -4.99 2.99
C ASN A 87 8.75 -3.94 2.38
N TYR A 88 7.91 -4.32 1.44
CA TYR A 88 6.93 -3.43 0.84
C TYR A 88 5.91 -2.96 1.88
N GLU A 89 5.45 -3.88 2.73
CA GLU A 89 4.52 -3.54 3.81
C GLU A 89 5.13 -2.53 4.79
N ARG A 90 6.40 -2.72 5.14
CA ARG A 90 7.11 -1.79 6.02
C ARG A 90 7.21 -0.40 5.41
N VAL A 91 7.53 -0.32 4.13
CA VAL A 91 7.61 0.97 3.43
C VAL A 91 6.26 1.67 3.44
N ALA A 92 5.20 0.94 3.11
CA ALA A 92 3.84 1.48 3.12
C ALA A 92 3.43 1.95 4.52
N ASP A 93 3.78 1.20 5.55
CA ASP A 93 3.53 1.56 6.95
C ASP A 93 4.21 2.87 7.32
N HIS A 94 5.49 3.02 6.94
CA HIS A 94 6.21 4.25 7.20
C HIS A 94 5.57 5.44 6.49
N CYS A 95 5.13 5.25 5.26
CA CYS A 95 4.42 6.29 4.52
C CYS A 95 3.14 6.70 5.24
N SER A 96 2.37 5.72 5.68
CA SER A 96 1.14 5.98 6.43
C SER A 96 1.42 6.75 7.71
N ASN A 97 2.45 6.37 8.46
CA ASN A 97 2.83 7.05 9.69
C ASN A 97 3.24 8.50 9.44
N ILE A 98 3.98 8.76 8.37
CA ILE A 98 4.37 10.13 8.00
C ILE A 98 3.13 10.96 7.68
N ALA A 99 2.20 10.41 6.90
CA ALA A 99 0.98 11.11 6.52
C ALA A 99 0.10 11.41 7.74
N VAL A 100 -0.04 10.44 8.64
CA VAL A 100 -0.80 10.62 9.89
C VAL A 100 -0.17 11.73 10.74
N TYR A 101 1.15 11.72 10.84
CA TYR A 101 1.87 12.76 11.59
C TYR A 101 1.62 14.16 11.01
N MET A 102 1.66 14.28 9.69
CA MET A 102 1.35 15.54 9.01
C MET A 102 -0.06 16.02 9.34
N MET A 103 -1.03 15.10 9.29
CA MET A 103 -2.42 15.42 9.59
C MET A 103 -2.61 15.81 11.05
N GLN A 104 -1.90 15.16 11.97
CA GLN A 104 -1.94 15.50 13.39
C GLN A 104 -1.41 16.92 13.68
N LEU A 105 -0.36 17.30 12.98
CA LEU A 105 0.17 18.66 13.10
C LEU A 105 -0.87 19.69 12.65
N GLU A 106 -1.58 19.42 11.57
CA GLU A 106 -2.65 20.28 11.07
C GLU A 106 -3.82 20.33 12.06
N ASP A 107 -4.24 19.17 12.57
CA ASP A 107 -5.33 19.07 13.55
C ASP A 107 -5.02 19.84 14.83
N THR A 108 -3.77 19.85 15.27
CA THR A 108 -3.37 20.62 16.43
C THR A 108 -3.62 22.11 16.24
N GLN A 109 -3.48 22.61 15.01
CA GLN A 109 -3.77 23.99 14.69
C GLN A 109 -5.26 24.28 14.62
N LEU A 110 -6.07 23.26 14.35
CA LEU A 110 -7.52 23.39 14.17
C LEU A 110 -8.35 22.94 15.37
N GLU A 111 -7.72 22.42 16.41
CA GLU A 111 -8.40 21.78 17.55
C GLU A 111 -9.36 22.69 18.31
N GLU A 112 -9.20 23.98 18.19
CA GLU A 112 -10.07 24.94 18.85
C GLU A 112 -11.40 25.16 18.13
N HIS A 113 -11.59 24.52 16.99
CA HIS A 113 -12.77 24.71 16.16
C HIS A 113 -13.75 23.56 16.34
N SER A 114 -15.00 23.91 16.58
CA SER A 114 -16.09 22.97 16.88
C SER A 114 -16.68 22.28 15.64
N PHE A 115 -15.89 22.14 14.58
CA PHE A 115 -16.35 21.51 13.34
C PHE A 115 -15.95 20.04 13.24
N THR A 116 -15.44 19.47 14.31
CA THR A 116 -14.82 18.14 14.31
C THR A 116 -15.74 17.03 13.79
N GLU A 117 -16.99 17.03 14.23
CA GLU A 117 -17.94 15.98 13.83
C GLU A 117 -18.28 16.03 12.33
N GLN A 118 -18.48 17.22 11.80
CA GLN A 118 -18.81 17.41 10.40
C GLN A 118 -17.61 17.06 9.51
N LEU A 119 -16.41 17.48 9.93
CA LEU A 119 -15.19 17.18 9.24
C LEU A 119 -14.91 15.67 9.23
N ASP A 120 -15.16 14.99 10.35
CA ASP A 120 -14.96 13.54 10.44
C ASP A 120 -15.89 12.79 9.48
N ALA A 121 -17.14 13.22 9.34
CA ALA A 121 -18.08 12.63 8.42
C ALA A 121 -17.64 12.83 6.96
N GLU A 122 -17.21 14.03 6.62
CA GLU A 122 -16.70 14.34 5.28
C GLU A 122 -15.40 13.59 4.99
N GLU A 123 -14.52 13.51 5.96
CA GLU A 123 -13.27 12.76 5.82
C GLU A 123 -13.53 11.27 5.62
N SER A 124 -14.49 10.69 6.35
CA SER A 124 -14.86 9.29 6.20
C SER A 124 -15.43 9.00 4.83
N ALA A 125 -16.28 9.88 4.30
CA ALA A 125 -16.85 9.74 2.96
C ALA A 125 -15.75 9.83 1.89
N GLU A 126 -14.84 10.77 2.03
CA GLU A 126 -13.73 10.94 1.10
C GLU A 126 -12.77 9.75 1.18
N PHE A 127 -12.50 9.25 2.38
CA PHE A 127 -11.68 8.06 2.57
C PHE A 127 -12.25 6.87 1.83
N THR A 128 -13.54 6.61 2.00
CA THR A 128 -14.23 5.48 1.35
C THR A 128 -14.18 5.62 -0.17
N LYS A 129 -14.39 6.84 -0.67
CA LYS A 129 -14.33 7.11 -2.10
C LYS A 129 -12.94 6.82 -2.66
N GLN A 130 -11.91 7.31 -2.00
CA GLN A 130 -10.53 7.09 -2.42
C GLN A 130 -10.13 5.63 -2.33
N LEU A 131 -10.54 4.94 -1.27
CA LEU A 131 -10.30 3.51 -1.11
C LEU A 131 -10.87 2.74 -2.29
N ASN A 132 -12.11 3.03 -2.67
CA ASN A 132 -12.76 2.37 -3.80
C ASN A 132 -12.04 2.66 -5.12
N GLU A 133 -11.58 3.89 -5.31
CA GLU A 133 -10.82 4.27 -6.51
C GLU A 133 -9.50 3.50 -6.59
N PHE A 134 -8.76 3.41 -5.49
CA PHE A 134 -7.50 2.68 -5.47
C PHE A 134 -7.70 1.18 -5.64
N GLU A 135 -8.77 0.63 -5.10
CA GLU A 135 -9.08 -0.78 -5.28
C GLU A 135 -9.33 -1.11 -6.76
N LYS A 136 -9.91 -0.18 -7.51
CA LYS A 136 -10.12 -0.35 -8.94
C LYS A 136 -8.82 -0.24 -9.73
N ILE A 137 -7.92 0.64 -9.32
CA ILE A 137 -6.64 0.85 -9.99
C ILE A 137 -5.69 -0.33 -9.74
N TYR A 138 -5.62 -0.79 -8.50
CA TYR A 138 -4.69 -1.83 -8.09
C TYR A 138 -5.42 -3.13 -7.81
N GLN A 139 -5.72 -3.87 -8.85
CA GLN A 139 -6.41 -5.16 -8.75
C GLN A 139 -5.47 -6.30 -9.13
N ILE A 140 -5.60 -7.39 -8.39
CA ILE A 140 -4.91 -8.63 -8.72
C ILE A 140 -5.92 -9.71 -9.06
#